data_8219a6c4c02699bac4100177c9ed6555
#
_entry.id   8219a6c4c02699bac4100177c9ed6555
#
_cell.length_a   1.000
_cell.length_b   1.000
_cell.length_c   1.000
_cell.angle_alpha   90.00
_cell.angle_beta   90.00
_cell.angle_gamma   90.00
#
_symmetry.space_group_name_H-M   'P 1'
#
loop_
_entity.id
_entity.type
_entity.pdbx_description
1 polymer ?
#
loop_
_entity_poly.entity_id
_entity_poly.type
_entity_poly.pdbx_seq_one_letter_code
_entity_poly.pdbx_strand_id
1 'polypeptide(L)'
;MSLVCTHGQQRTATAPGALHYLKATPETVHWGYFSPTIKPALTIKSGDLVHAEAITHHAGDAPELMFDEGVEQIFTQIDPTTRAPGVHIMTGPIFVEGAEPGDMLEVRYLQMVPRNNYGSNLAANWGHLYQEFDEKERVTIYQLDPTTQTASALYAYDFPGKYLVPGTITNCPVCDRQPALPGVTIPARPHLGTAGVAPAVNEPVSTIPPGLHGGNIDNWRIGAGATMYYKCQVKGGLFSIGDPHVSQGDGEISGTAIESSLNCLFQIILRKDFDFPSPLLETPKHWIVHGFGEDLDAAMKNTSLDMLHLLSEQVGLSKNDAYSLMSVAADFGVTQVVDGTLGVHARINRDMFPAKGVAKDPQ
;
A
#
# COMPACT_ATOMS: atom_id res chain seq x y z
N MET A 1 -7.98 -25.71 -2.77
CA MET A 1 -8.13 -25.88 -1.31
C MET A 1 -8.55 -24.54 -0.74
N SER A 2 -9.76 -24.44 -0.24
CA SER A 2 -10.52 -23.19 0.01
C SER A 2 -9.89 -22.34 1.13
N LEU A 3 -9.87 -21.01 0.96
CA LEU A 3 -9.54 -19.99 1.98
C LEU A 3 -10.50 -20.01 3.17
N VAL A 4 -11.61 -20.73 3.08
CA VAL A 4 -12.48 -21.04 4.21
C VAL A 4 -11.72 -21.98 5.16
N CYS A 5 -10.54 -21.56 5.53
CA CYS A 5 -9.92 -21.96 6.77
C CYS A 5 -10.69 -21.29 7.88
N THR A 6 -11.69 -22.00 8.36
CA THR A 6 -11.97 -22.11 9.77
C THR A 6 -11.79 -20.81 10.58
N HIS A 7 -12.86 -20.02 10.66
CA HIS A 7 -13.10 -19.31 11.91
C HIS A 7 -13.15 -20.38 13.01
N GLY A 8 -12.03 -20.55 13.74
CA GLY A 8 -11.95 -21.56 14.80
C GLY A 8 -10.77 -22.51 14.71
N GLN A 9 -10.15 -22.74 13.54
CA GLN A 9 -8.77 -23.21 13.60
C GLN A 9 -7.92 -22.01 13.97
N GLN A 10 -7.40 -21.98 15.23
CA GLN A 10 -6.17 -21.28 15.49
C GLN A 10 -5.27 -21.52 14.28
N ARG A 11 -4.99 -20.46 13.49
CA ARG A 11 -3.87 -20.50 12.56
C ARG A 11 -2.75 -21.07 13.40
N THR A 12 -2.30 -22.28 13.09
CA THR A 12 -1.10 -22.82 13.76
C THR A 12 -0.08 -21.72 13.56
N ALA A 13 0.26 -21.05 14.65
CA ALA A 13 1.30 -20.06 14.63
C ALA A 13 2.53 -20.84 14.17
N THR A 14 2.86 -20.73 12.88
CA THR A 14 4.19 -21.12 12.44
C THR A 14 5.11 -20.32 13.33
N ALA A 15 5.95 -21.01 14.10
CA ALA A 15 6.93 -20.33 14.92
C ALA A 15 7.57 -19.24 14.06
N PRO A 16 7.69 -18.00 14.53
CA PRO A 16 8.30 -16.96 13.73
C PRO A 16 9.67 -17.43 13.29
N GLY A 17 9.93 -17.28 11.99
CA GLY A 17 11.25 -17.54 11.41
C GLY A 17 12.27 -16.51 11.91
N ALA A 18 13.40 -16.42 11.23
CA ALA A 18 14.43 -15.45 11.56
C ALA A 18 13.89 -14.00 11.40
N LEU A 19 14.40 -13.09 12.21
CA LEU A 19 14.15 -11.65 12.05
C LEU A 19 15.30 -11.04 11.22
N HIS A 20 14.92 -10.36 10.14
CA HIS A 20 15.82 -9.63 9.26
C HIS A 20 15.59 -8.13 9.39
N TYR A 21 16.65 -7.36 9.14
CA TYR A 21 16.59 -5.90 9.11
C TYR A 21 16.94 -5.43 7.69
N LEU A 22 16.05 -4.69 7.07
CA LEU A 22 16.23 -4.10 5.74
C LEU A 22 16.13 -2.58 5.85
N LYS A 23 17.27 -1.93 6.03
CA LYS A 23 17.36 -0.47 6.02
C LYS A 23 17.14 0.04 4.60
N ALA A 24 16.51 1.20 4.48
CA ALA A 24 16.46 1.96 3.25
C ALA A 24 17.78 2.73 3.08
N THR A 25 18.56 2.36 2.08
CA THR A 25 19.83 3.00 1.68
C THR A 25 19.85 3.11 0.16
N PRO A 26 20.74 3.92 -0.43
CA PRO A 26 20.87 3.96 -1.89
C PRO A 26 21.06 2.62 -2.57
N GLU A 27 21.62 1.61 -1.86
CA GLU A 27 21.88 0.25 -2.40
C GLU A 27 20.69 -0.70 -2.21
N THR A 28 19.78 -0.41 -1.28
CA THR A 28 18.66 -1.29 -0.94
C THR A 28 17.30 -0.75 -1.36
N VAL A 29 17.29 0.42 -2.01
CA VAL A 29 16.10 0.98 -2.61
C VAL A 29 16.22 1.04 -4.13
N HIS A 30 15.08 0.99 -4.80
CA HIS A 30 14.94 1.38 -6.19
C HIS A 30 13.86 2.47 -6.27
N TRP A 31 13.97 3.38 -7.24
CA TRP A 31 13.12 4.56 -7.26
C TRP A 31 12.29 4.63 -8.55
N GLY A 32 10.97 4.54 -8.40
CA GLY A 32 10.01 4.77 -9.46
C GLY A 32 9.56 3.54 -10.24
N TYR A 33 10.09 2.34 -9.99
CA TYR A 33 9.73 1.17 -10.80
C TYR A 33 9.82 -0.15 -10.05
N PHE A 34 9.06 -1.14 -10.54
CA PHE A 34 9.24 -2.56 -10.28
C PHE A 34 9.95 -3.22 -11.49
N SER A 35 10.83 -4.18 -11.24
CA SER A 35 11.44 -4.97 -12.33
C SER A 35 11.97 -6.31 -11.82
N PRO A 36 11.85 -7.39 -12.61
CA PRO A 36 12.44 -8.68 -12.29
C PRO A 36 13.98 -8.67 -12.39
N THR A 37 14.56 -7.62 -12.96
CA THR A 37 16.01 -7.50 -13.15
C THR A 37 16.73 -6.85 -11.98
N ILE A 38 15.99 -6.30 -11.00
CA ILE A 38 16.59 -5.71 -9.80
C ILE A 38 17.16 -6.83 -8.93
N LYS A 39 18.44 -6.68 -8.54
CA LYS A 39 19.07 -7.62 -7.63
C LYS A 39 18.39 -7.56 -6.26
N PRO A 40 18.04 -8.72 -5.66
CA PRO A 40 17.48 -8.73 -4.31
C PRO A 40 18.36 -8.04 -3.28
N ALA A 41 17.77 -7.11 -2.52
CA ALA A 41 18.41 -6.48 -1.37
C ALA A 41 18.44 -7.42 -0.15
N LEU A 42 17.49 -8.35 -0.10
CA LEU A 42 17.37 -9.34 0.97
C LEU A 42 16.85 -10.68 0.41
N THR A 43 17.33 -11.79 0.95
CA THR A 43 16.78 -13.13 0.71
C THR A 43 16.30 -13.72 2.04
N ILE A 44 15.07 -14.24 2.05
CA ILE A 44 14.42 -14.80 3.25
C ILE A 44 13.81 -16.17 2.97
N LYS A 45 13.47 -16.88 4.04
CA LYS A 45 12.64 -18.09 4.00
C LYS A 45 11.19 -17.79 4.33
N SER A 46 10.30 -18.66 3.87
CA SER A 46 8.88 -18.59 4.26
C SER A 46 8.72 -18.61 5.78
N GLY A 47 7.98 -17.64 6.31
CA GLY A 47 7.74 -17.47 7.74
C GLY A 47 8.68 -16.50 8.44
N ASP A 48 9.73 -16.04 7.77
CA ASP A 48 10.64 -15.04 8.33
C ASP A 48 9.95 -13.69 8.55
N LEU A 49 10.48 -12.95 9.51
CA LEU A 49 10.08 -11.59 9.86
C LEU A 49 11.05 -10.60 9.22
N VAL A 50 10.53 -9.50 8.73
CA VAL A 50 11.34 -8.41 8.18
C VAL A 50 10.95 -7.11 8.87
N HIS A 51 11.93 -6.46 9.48
CA HIS A 51 11.85 -5.07 9.90
C HIS A 51 12.46 -4.23 8.79
N ALA A 52 11.62 -3.52 8.04
CA ALA A 52 12.03 -2.70 6.90
C ALA A 52 11.64 -1.23 7.08
N GLU A 53 12.47 -0.36 6.51
CA GLU A 53 12.23 1.08 6.46
C GLU A 53 11.57 1.42 5.12
N ALA A 54 10.45 2.14 5.14
CA ALA A 54 9.81 2.72 3.96
C ALA A 54 9.96 4.24 4.00
N ILE A 55 10.45 4.81 2.90
CA ILE A 55 10.81 6.23 2.81
C ILE A 55 9.86 6.93 1.84
N THR A 56 9.28 8.04 2.28
CA THR A 56 8.46 8.88 1.39
C THR A 56 9.32 9.74 0.49
N HIS A 57 8.94 9.86 -0.78
CA HIS A 57 9.56 10.78 -1.73
C HIS A 57 9.12 12.24 -1.53
N HIS A 58 8.17 12.49 -0.62
CA HIS A 58 7.73 13.82 -0.18
C HIS A 58 8.50 14.38 1.03
N ALA A 59 9.52 13.68 1.52
CA ALA A 59 10.32 14.19 2.64
C ALA A 59 11.03 15.53 2.32
N GLY A 60 11.25 15.82 1.04
CA GLY A 60 11.80 17.08 0.55
C GLY A 60 10.87 18.29 0.68
N ASP A 61 9.59 18.10 1.01
CA ASP A 61 8.63 19.19 1.21
C ASP A 61 8.92 20.00 2.51
N ALA A 62 9.50 19.33 3.51
CA ALA A 62 9.97 19.94 4.75
C ALA A 62 11.23 19.21 5.25
N PRO A 63 12.38 19.36 4.57
CA PRO A 63 13.58 18.59 4.87
C PRO A 63 14.08 18.82 6.31
N GLU A 64 13.90 20.01 6.87
CA GLU A 64 14.25 20.32 8.26
C GLU A 64 13.45 19.53 9.32
N LEU A 65 12.31 18.93 8.93
CA LEU A 65 11.43 18.15 9.80
C LEU A 65 11.42 16.67 9.44
N MET A 66 11.59 16.33 8.16
CA MET A 66 11.37 14.99 7.64
C MET A 66 12.63 14.25 7.20
N PHE A 67 13.78 14.95 7.12
CA PHE A 67 15.06 14.31 6.84
C PHE A 67 15.69 13.76 8.13
N ASP A 68 16.27 12.59 8.01
CA ASP A 68 17.37 12.10 8.83
C ASP A 68 18.53 11.73 7.89
N GLU A 69 19.65 11.26 8.43
CA GLU A 69 20.84 10.93 7.66
C GLU A 69 20.54 9.91 6.53
N GLY A 70 19.70 8.90 6.77
CA GLY A 70 19.37 7.89 5.78
C GLY A 70 18.50 8.43 4.64
N VAL A 71 17.51 9.26 4.97
CA VAL A 71 16.67 9.94 3.98
C VAL A 71 17.51 10.89 3.13
N GLU A 72 18.38 11.70 3.76
CA GLU A 72 19.26 12.62 3.06
C GLU A 72 20.19 11.90 2.08
N GLN A 73 20.77 10.77 2.49
CA GLN A 73 21.62 9.94 1.60
C GLN A 73 20.86 9.47 0.36
N ILE A 74 19.62 8.96 0.51
CA ILE A 74 18.79 8.51 -0.62
C ILE A 74 18.51 9.67 -1.58
N PHE A 75 18.10 10.83 -1.05
CA PHE A 75 17.74 11.99 -1.87
C PHE A 75 18.93 12.60 -2.60
N THR A 76 20.12 12.57 -2.01
CA THR A 76 21.33 13.21 -2.56
C THR A 76 22.18 12.28 -3.42
N GLN A 77 22.18 10.97 -3.16
CA GLN A 77 23.04 10.02 -3.84
C GLN A 77 22.37 9.31 -5.05
N ILE A 78 21.03 9.19 -5.05
CA ILE A 78 20.32 8.62 -6.20
C ILE A 78 20.12 9.73 -7.24
N ASP A 79 20.67 9.52 -8.44
CA ASP A 79 20.54 10.46 -9.55
C ASP A 79 19.05 10.67 -9.90
N PRO A 80 18.55 11.93 -9.87
CA PRO A 80 17.18 12.25 -10.23
C PRO A 80 16.76 11.74 -11.63
N THR A 81 17.68 11.61 -12.57
CA THR A 81 17.39 11.11 -13.93
C THR A 81 17.07 9.62 -13.98
N THR A 82 17.36 8.88 -12.89
CA THR A 82 17.07 7.45 -12.76
C THR A 82 15.78 7.16 -11.99
N ARG A 83 15.11 8.21 -11.46
CA ARG A 83 13.89 8.12 -10.67
C ARG A 83 12.66 8.07 -11.57
N ALA A 84 12.53 7.00 -12.36
CA ALA A 84 11.49 6.86 -13.39
C ALA A 84 11.24 5.37 -13.69
N PRO A 85 10.07 5.02 -14.31
CA PRO A 85 8.99 5.89 -14.80
C PRO A 85 8.00 6.40 -13.74
N GLY A 86 8.00 5.83 -12.53
CA GLY A 86 7.14 6.27 -11.41
C GLY A 86 7.85 7.23 -10.45
N VAL A 87 7.31 7.37 -9.23
CA VAL A 87 7.76 8.39 -8.28
C VAL A 87 8.22 7.82 -6.92
N HIS A 88 7.77 6.63 -6.54
CA HIS A 88 7.91 6.13 -5.17
C HIS A 88 9.30 5.51 -4.93
N ILE A 89 9.84 5.73 -3.74
CA ILE A 89 11.03 5.05 -3.22
C ILE A 89 10.60 3.69 -2.70
N MET A 90 11.11 2.62 -3.32
CA MET A 90 10.77 1.25 -3.00
C MET A 90 11.93 0.57 -2.28
N THR A 91 11.71 0.12 -1.05
CA THR A 91 12.70 -0.66 -0.29
C THR A 91 12.57 -2.14 -0.63
N GLY A 92 13.66 -2.73 -1.08
CA GLY A 92 13.69 -4.09 -1.61
C GLY A 92 14.51 -4.19 -2.89
N PRO A 93 14.25 -5.23 -3.73
CA PRO A 93 13.25 -6.27 -3.51
C PRO A 93 13.73 -7.37 -2.56
N ILE A 94 12.76 -8.02 -1.93
CA ILE A 94 12.94 -9.17 -1.07
C ILE A 94 12.68 -10.44 -1.87
N PHE A 95 13.69 -11.32 -1.95
CA PHE A 95 13.56 -12.63 -2.57
C PHE A 95 13.11 -13.67 -1.53
N VAL A 96 12.00 -14.36 -1.79
CA VAL A 96 11.50 -15.44 -0.92
C VAL A 96 11.94 -16.79 -1.48
N GLU A 97 12.73 -17.54 -0.71
CA GLU A 97 13.24 -18.85 -1.13
C GLU A 97 12.08 -19.82 -1.45
N GLY A 98 12.17 -20.48 -2.61
CA GLY A 98 11.19 -21.47 -3.06
C GLY A 98 9.90 -20.91 -3.66
N ALA A 99 9.75 -19.57 -3.72
CA ALA A 99 8.63 -18.95 -4.42
C ALA A 99 8.84 -19.05 -5.94
N GLU A 100 7.81 -19.52 -6.63
CA GLU A 100 7.77 -19.67 -8.08
C GLU A 100 6.59 -18.89 -8.66
N PRO A 101 6.59 -18.58 -9.95
CA PRO A 101 5.42 -17.95 -10.61
C PRO A 101 4.14 -18.75 -10.36
N GLY A 102 3.08 -18.05 -9.93
CA GLY A 102 1.79 -18.65 -9.57
C GLY A 102 1.60 -18.91 -8.07
N ASP A 103 2.67 -19.01 -7.28
CA ASP A 103 2.55 -19.07 -5.82
C ASP A 103 2.04 -17.72 -5.26
N MET A 104 1.52 -17.74 -4.03
CA MET A 104 1.11 -16.52 -3.33
C MET A 104 2.07 -16.17 -2.20
N LEU A 105 2.39 -14.89 -2.04
CA LEU A 105 3.00 -14.37 -0.83
C LEU A 105 1.89 -13.84 0.10
N GLU A 106 1.78 -14.44 1.27
CA GLU A 106 0.97 -13.95 2.38
C GLU A 106 1.84 -13.02 3.22
N VAL A 107 1.57 -11.71 3.17
CA VAL A 107 2.32 -10.68 3.89
C VAL A 107 1.47 -10.16 5.04
N ARG A 108 1.88 -10.50 6.28
CA ARG A 108 1.22 -10.09 7.51
C ARG A 108 1.88 -8.85 8.05
N TYR A 109 1.20 -7.71 8.02
CA TYR A 109 1.69 -6.47 8.59
C TYR A 109 1.47 -6.46 10.10
N LEU A 110 2.54 -6.50 10.88
CA LEU A 110 2.49 -6.63 12.33
C LEU A 110 2.60 -5.27 13.03
N GLN A 111 3.42 -4.37 12.48
CA GLN A 111 3.63 -3.05 13.04
C GLN A 111 4.01 -2.06 11.93
N MET A 112 3.50 -0.84 12.05
CA MET A 112 3.88 0.31 11.23
C MET A 112 3.98 1.52 12.14
N VAL A 113 5.18 2.08 12.22
CA VAL A 113 5.48 3.19 13.15
C VAL A 113 6.09 4.33 12.34
N PRO A 114 5.57 5.56 12.45
CA PRO A 114 6.21 6.71 11.84
C PRO A 114 7.67 6.84 12.26
N ARG A 115 8.54 7.10 11.28
CA ARG A 115 9.99 7.26 11.51
C ARG A 115 10.30 8.59 12.17
N ASN A 116 9.49 9.60 11.88
CA ASN A 116 9.47 10.90 12.53
C ASN A 116 8.02 11.35 12.77
N ASN A 117 7.85 12.47 13.48
CA ASN A 117 6.51 12.95 13.84
C ASN A 117 5.96 13.98 12.85
N TYR A 118 6.34 13.90 11.58
CA TYR A 118 5.89 14.84 10.56
C TYR A 118 5.52 14.13 9.27
N GLY A 119 4.62 14.75 8.51
CA GLY A 119 4.24 14.27 7.19
C GLY A 119 3.77 15.42 6.32
N SER A 120 3.73 15.17 5.01
CA SER A 120 3.36 16.14 3.99
C SER A 120 2.15 15.64 3.21
N ASN A 121 1.25 16.56 2.84
CA ASN A 121 0.25 16.34 1.80
C ASN A 121 0.47 17.40 0.72
N LEU A 122 0.60 16.97 -0.52
CA LEU A 122 0.63 17.82 -1.69
C LEU A 122 -0.72 17.75 -2.40
N ALA A 123 -1.48 18.86 -2.43
CA ALA A 123 -2.54 19.03 -3.40
C ALA A 123 -1.88 19.23 -4.76
N ALA A 124 -1.78 18.15 -5.51
CA ALA A 124 -0.86 17.99 -6.61
C ALA A 124 -1.48 18.30 -7.98
N ASN A 125 -0.62 18.48 -8.98
CA ASN A 125 -1.06 18.69 -10.37
C ASN A 125 -1.74 17.45 -11.00
N TRP A 126 -1.69 16.29 -10.37
CA TRP A 126 -2.45 15.08 -10.71
C TRP A 126 -3.67 14.88 -9.80
N GLY A 127 -3.93 15.79 -8.86
CA GLY A 127 -5.12 15.76 -8.00
C GLY A 127 -6.40 15.90 -8.80
N HIS A 128 -7.46 15.25 -8.34
CA HIS A 128 -8.75 15.14 -9.06
C HIS A 128 -9.41 16.49 -9.35
N LEU A 129 -9.19 17.49 -8.49
CA LEU A 129 -9.76 18.83 -8.62
C LEU A 129 -8.71 19.91 -8.95
N TYR A 130 -7.53 19.55 -9.43
CA TYR A 130 -6.43 20.49 -9.66
C TYR A 130 -6.84 21.73 -10.48
N GLN A 131 -7.65 21.54 -11.50
CA GLN A 131 -8.15 22.61 -12.37
C GLN A 131 -9.03 23.63 -11.63
N GLU A 132 -9.75 23.19 -10.59
CA GLU A 132 -10.63 24.05 -9.78
C GLU A 132 -9.85 24.95 -8.81
N PHE A 133 -8.54 24.72 -8.68
CA PHE A 133 -7.63 25.50 -7.81
C PHE A 133 -6.63 26.33 -8.62
N ASP A 134 -7.04 26.86 -9.77
CA ASP A 134 -6.20 27.71 -10.64
C ASP A 134 -4.89 27.03 -11.08
N GLU A 135 -4.87 25.70 -11.17
CA GLU A 135 -3.67 24.90 -11.46
C GLU A 135 -2.49 25.20 -10.53
N LYS A 136 -2.79 25.48 -9.26
CA LYS A 136 -1.78 25.69 -8.22
C LYS A 136 -1.67 24.48 -7.32
N GLU A 137 -0.44 24.16 -6.96
CA GLU A 137 -0.12 23.10 -6.02
C GLU A 137 0.10 23.70 -4.62
N ARG A 138 -0.34 22.96 -3.60
CA ARG A 138 -0.21 23.40 -2.21
C ARG A 138 0.27 22.24 -1.35
N VAL A 139 1.31 22.51 -0.58
CA VAL A 139 1.84 21.59 0.44
C VAL A 139 1.26 21.94 1.79
N THR A 140 0.79 20.93 2.51
CA THR A 140 0.40 21.05 3.94
C THR A 140 1.27 20.11 4.76
N ILE A 141 2.02 20.66 5.70
CA ILE A 141 2.85 19.88 6.62
C ILE A 141 2.04 19.59 7.89
N TYR A 142 2.04 18.34 8.29
CA TYR A 142 1.35 17.83 9.47
C TYR A 142 2.34 17.43 10.55
N GLN A 143 1.95 17.69 11.80
CA GLN A 143 2.61 17.15 12.98
C GLN A 143 1.76 16.02 13.57
N LEU A 144 2.41 14.91 13.87
CA LEU A 144 1.82 13.74 14.50
C LEU A 144 2.00 13.79 16.00
N ASP A 145 0.96 13.47 16.73
CA ASP A 145 1.02 13.17 18.16
C ASP A 145 0.96 11.65 18.35
N PRO A 146 2.08 11.00 18.70
CA PRO A 146 2.10 9.55 18.91
C PRO A 146 1.31 9.10 20.14
N THR A 147 0.99 10.02 21.06
CA THR A 147 0.22 9.71 22.29
C THR A 147 -1.25 9.57 21.96
N THR A 148 -1.79 10.53 21.19
CA THR A 148 -3.21 10.54 20.81
C THR A 148 -3.47 9.79 19.50
N GLN A 149 -2.44 9.37 18.79
CA GLN A 149 -2.52 8.75 17.46
C GLN A 149 -3.28 9.65 16.46
N THR A 150 -2.92 10.93 16.43
CA THR A 150 -3.55 11.93 15.55
C THR A 150 -2.52 12.80 14.86
N ALA A 151 -2.93 13.44 13.78
CA ALA A 151 -2.16 14.45 13.05
C ALA A 151 -2.92 15.77 13.00
N SER A 152 -2.21 16.89 13.08
CA SER A 152 -2.75 18.24 12.91
C SER A 152 -1.86 19.04 11.96
N ALA A 153 -2.45 19.91 11.15
CA ALA A 153 -1.68 20.76 10.24
C ALA A 153 -0.80 21.72 11.05
N LEU A 154 0.49 21.75 10.73
CA LEU A 154 1.46 22.66 11.31
C LEU A 154 1.49 23.98 10.53
N TYR A 155 1.59 23.90 9.21
CA TYR A 155 1.50 25.01 8.27
C TYR A 155 1.23 24.49 6.86
N ALA A 156 0.87 25.39 5.94
CA ALA A 156 0.86 25.10 4.52
C ALA A 156 1.55 26.22 3.73
N TYR A 157 1.94 25.91 2.50
CA TYR A 157 2.53 26.86 1.56
C TYR A 157 2.19 26.49 0.12
N ASP A 158 2.18 27.47 -0.78
CA ASP A 158 2.03 27.21 -2.20
C ASP A 158 3.35 26.64 -2.74
N PHE A 159 3.27 25.52 -3.46
CA PHE A 159 4.47 24.89 -4.05
C PHE A 159 5.07 25.82 -5.13
N PRO A 160 6.37 26.09 -5.09
CA PRO A 160 6.99 27.04 -6.04
C PRO A 160 7.11 26.40 -7.43
N GLY A 161 6.16 26.70 -8.31
CA GLY A 161 6.11 26.16 -9.65
C GLY A 161 5.21 24.92 -9.76
N LYS A 162 5.71 23.85 -10.39
CA LYS A 162 5.01 22.59 -10.60
C LYS A 162 5.88 21.42 -10.11
N TYR A 163 5.30 20.51 -9.37
CA TYR A 163 5.99 19.29 -8.94
C TYR A 163 6.19 18.36 -10.14
N LEU A 164 7.42 18.20 -10.61
CA LEU A 164 7.76 17.45 -11.83
C LEU A 164 8.78 16.34 -11.58
N VAL A 165 9.58 16.45 -10.52
CA VAL A 165 10.69 15.54 -10.23
C VAL A 165 10.47 14.88 -8.87
N PRO A 166 10.37 13.54 -8.80
CA PRO A 166 10.22 12.85 -7.53
C PRO A 166 11.39 13.14 -6.58
N GLY A 167 11.05 13.44 -5.32
CA GLY A 167 12.04 13.79 -4.31
C GLY A 167 12.65 15.18 -4.51
N THR A 168 11.90 16.11 -5.08
CA THR A 168 12.31 17.53 -5.11
C THR A 168 12.47 18.05 -3.68
N ILE A 169 13.63 18.66 -3.39
CA ILE A 169 13.86 19.32 -2.12
C ILE A 169 13.37 20.77 -2.24
N THR A 170 12.30 21.07 -1.54
CA THR A 170 11.73 22.41 -1.52
C THR A 170 12.48 23.26 -0.52
N ASN A 171 13.28 24.21 -1.02
CA ASN A 171 14.00 25.12 -0.15
C ASN A 171 13.05 26.21 0.35
N CYS A 172 12.38 25.94 1.47
CA CYS A 172 11.30 26.74 2.02
C CYS A 172 11.66 27.98 2.86
N PRO A 173 12.91 28.55 2.88
CA PRO A 173 13.09 29.93 3.35
C PRO A 173 12.33 30.97 2.51
N VAL A 174 11.99 30.63 1.27
CA VAL A 174 11.23 31.50 0.34
C VAL A 174 9.74 31.22 0.28
N CYS A 175 9.23 30.18 0.96
CA CYS A 175 7.79 29.90 0.97
C CYS A 175 7.11 30.67 2.09
N ASP A 176 6.02 31.36 1.75
CA ASP A 176 5.16 32.02 2.72
C ASP A 176 4.30 30.99 3.44
N ARG A 177 4.78 30.52 4.60
CA ARG A 177 4.10 29.54 5.43
C ARG A 177 2.88 30.14 6.12
N GLN A 178 1.73 29.59 5.89
CA GLN A 178 0.45 30.04 6.44
C GLN A 178 -0.12 29.00 7.40
N PRO A 179 -0.83 29.42 8.47
CA PRO A 179 -1.64 28.49 9.26
C PRO A 179 -2.65 27.73 8.37
N ALA A 180 -2.80 26.45 8.63
CA ALA A 180 -3.72 25.59 7.88
C ALA A 180 -4.60 24.76 8.82
N LEU A 181 -5.84 24.47 8.41
CA LEU A 181 -6.80 23.60 9.09
C LEU A 181 -6.91 23.85 10.61
N PRO A 182 -7.20 25.08 11.06
CA PRO A 182 -7.18 25.40 12.48
C PRO A 182 -8.20 24.55 13.26
N GLY A 183 -7.73 23.84 14.31
CA GLY A 183 -8.57 22.99 15.16
C GLY A 183 -8.96 21.64 14.56
N VAL A 184 -8.52 21.30 13.34
CA VAL A 184 -8.77 20.00 12.73
C VAL A 184 -7.76 18.99 13.23
N THR A 185 -8.26 17.83 13.68
CA THR A 185 -7.46 16.69 14.14
C THR A 185 -7.82 15.46 13.30
N ILE A 186 -6.81 14.81 12.72
CA ILE A 186 -6.96 13.69 11.80
C ILE A 186 -6.49 12.42 12.50
N PRO A 187 -7.28 11.33 12.55
CA PRO A 187 -6.81 10.04 13.07
C PRO A 187 -5.62 9.51 12.27
N ALA A 188 -4.54 9.12 12.95
CA ALA A 188 -3.42 8.45 12.31
C ALA A 188 -3.77 6.98 12.01
N ARG A 189 -3.49 6.55 10.79
CA ARG A 189 -3.71 5.19 10.28
C ARG A 189 -2.50 4.78 9.44
N PRO A 190 -1.31 4.55 10.08
CA PRO A 190 -0.10 4.21 9.34
C PRO A 190 -0.31 2.99 8.44
N HIS A 191 0.02 3.13 7.16
CA HIS A 191 -0.14 2.10 6.14
C HIS A 191 0.84 2.30 4.98
N LEU A 192 0.90 1.32 4.09
CA LEU A 192 1.67 1.42 2.84
C LEU A 192 0.71 1.69 1.68
N GLY A 193 0.92 2.77 0.96
CA GLY A 193 0.26 3.03 -0.32
C GLY A 193 0.72 2.04 -1.37
N THR A 194 2.04 1.82 -1.44
CA THR A 194 2.66 0.96 -2.44
C THR A 194 3.36 -0.25 -1.82
N ALA A 195 2.90 -1.45 -2.18
CA ALA A 195 3.58 -2.71 -1.89
C ALA A 195 3.24 -3.75 -2.95
N GLY A 196 4.22 -4.55 -3.38
CA GLY A 196 3.95 -5.55 -4.42
C GLY A 196 5.14 -6.40 -4.81
N VAL A 197 4.88 -7.35 -5.70
CA VAL A 197 5.87 -8.25 -6.29
C VAL A 197 6.34 -7.74 -7.65
N ALA A 198 7.50 -8.18 -8.14
CA ALA A 198 7.93 -7.79 -9.48
C ALA A 198 7.04 -8.41 -10.58
N PRO A 199 6.54 -7.61 -11.52
CA PRO A 199 5.83 -8.11 -12.70
C PRO A 199 6.73 -8.93 -13.62
N ALA A 200 6.14 -9.90 -14.36
CA ALA A 200 6.86 -10.75 -15.31
C ALA A 200 7.07 -10.06 -16.68
N VAL A 201 7.55 -8.82 -16.66
CA VAL A 201 7.92 -8.05 -17.84
C VAL A 201 9.33 -7.50 -17.69
N ASN A 202 10.07 -7.36 -18.78
CA ASN A 202 11.47 -6.94 -18.72
C ASN A 202 11.63 -5.42 -18.56
N GLU A 203 10.65 -4.65 -19.03
CA GLU A 203 10.64 -3.20 -18.94
C GLU A 203 10.36 -2.77 -17.49
N PRO A 204 10.94 -1.67 -17.02
CA PRO A 204 10.58 -1.08 -15.73
C PRO A 204 9.09 -0.72 -15.67
N VAL A 205 8.36 -1.28 -14.70
CA VAL A 205 6.95 -0.99 -14.48
C VAL A 205 6.82 0.15 -13.48
N SER A 206 6.12 1.21 -13.88
CA SER A 206 5.90 2.39 -13.02
C SER A 206 5.29 2.02 -11.68
N THR A 207 5.75 2.69 -10.63
CA THR A 207 5.16 2.56 -9.29
C THR A 207 3.86 3.36 -9.12
N ILE A 208 3.49 4.23 -10.07
CA ILE A 208 2.28 5.07 -9.94
C ILE A 208 1.00 4.23 -10.06
N PRO A 209 0.74 3.48 -11.16
CA PRO A 209 -0.50 2.73 -11.25
C PRO A 209 -0.46 1.43 -10.43
N PRO A 210 -1.56 1.08 -9.75
CA PRO A 210 -1.73 -0.25 -9.19
C PRO A 210 -1.97 -1.30 -10.27
N GLY A 211 -1.84 -2.59 -9.90
CA GLY A 211 -2.11 -3.69 -10.81
C GLY A 211 -2.16 -5.05 -10.14
N LEU A 212 -2.13 -6.12 -10.95
CA LEU A 212 -2.17 -7.51 -10.44
C LEU A 212 -0.94 -7.89 -9.61
N HIS A 213 0.13 -7.13 -9.69
CA HIS A 213 1.35 -7.28 -8.88
C HIS A 213 1.23 -6.63 -7.48
N GLY A 214 0.15 -5.92 -7.20
CA GLY A 214 0.00 -5.00 -6.09
C GLY A 214 0.29 -3.58 -6.56
N GLY A 215 1.45 -3.06 -6.21
CA GLY A 215 1.85 -1.69 -6.53
C GLY A 215 1.11 -0.66 -5.68
N ASN A 216 0.77 0.46 -6.27
CA ASN A 216 0.17 1.61 -5.60
C ASN A 216 -1.34 1.44 -5.43
N ILE A 217 -1.73 0.63 -4.46
CA ILE A 217 -3.16 0.33 -4.21
C ILE A 217 -3.85 1.49 -3.49
N ASP A 218 -3.13 2.20 -2.62
CA ASP A 218 -3.62 3.32 -1.81
C ASP A 218 -4.87 3.01 -0.99
N ASN A 219 -4.85 1.85 -0.38
CA ASN A 219 -5.90 1.49 0.56
C ASN A 219 -5.39 1.61 2.00
N TRP A 220 -5.84 2.62 2.72
CA TRP A 220 -5.42 2.88 4.10
C TRP A 220 -5.64 1.70 5.08
N ARG A 221 -6.35 0.67 4.65
CA ARG A 221 -6.56 -0.54 5.43
C ARG A 221 -5.39 -1.53 5.34
N ILE A 222 -4.39 -1.26 4.49
CA ILE A 222 -3.15 -2.05 4.38
C ILE A 222 -2.16 -1.61 5.48
N GLY A 223 -2.61 -1.66 6.73
CA GLY A 223 -1.89 -1.24 7.92
C GLY A 223 -1.62 -2.40 8.88
N ALA A 224 -1.14 -2.06 10.09
CA ALA A 224 -0.88 -3.06 11.13
C ALA A 224 -2.13 -3.88 11.48
N GLY A 225 -1.99 -5.21 11.57
CA GLY A 225 -3.08 -6.16 11.77
C GLY A 225 -3.72 -6.68 10.49
N ALA A 226 -3.36 -6.14 9.34
CA ALA A 226 -3.82 -6.61 8.04
C ALA A 226 -2.88 -7.69 7.45
N THR A 227 -3.41 -8.46 6.52
CA THR A 227 -2.66 -9.43 5.70
C THR A 227 -2.98 -9.19 4.24
N MET A 228 -1.95 -9.04 3.42
CA MET A 228 -2.08 -8.97 1.98
C MET A 228 -1.60 -10.26 1.33
N TYR A 229 -2.25 -10.62 0.23
CA TYR A 229 -1.86 -11.74 -0.61
C TYR A 229 -1.50 -11.22 -1.99
N TYR A 230 -0.26 -11.49 -2.42
CA TYR A 230 0.27 -11.10 -3.73
C TYR A 230 0.66 -12.34 -4.53
N LYS A 231 0.22 -12.42 -5.78
CA LYS A 231 0.59 -13.52 -6.67
C LYS A 231 1.95 -13.31 -7.28
N CYS A 232 2.88 -14.24 -7.02
CA CYS A 232 4.22 -14.23 -7.61
C CYS A 232 4.12 -14.32 -9.14
N GLN A 233 4.75 -13.41 -9.83
CA GLN A 233 4.84 -13.42 -11.29
C GLN A 233 6.21 -13.88 -11.76
N VAL A 234 7.21 -13.79 -10.87
CA VAL A 234 8.60 -14.20 -11.12
C VAL A 234 9.13 -15.02 -9.96
N LYS A 235 10.21 -15.76 -10.19
CA LYS A 235 10.89 -16.54 -9.16
C LYS A 235 11.31 -15.65 -7.99
N GLY A 236 11.04 -16.12 -6.77
CA GLY A 236 11.33 -15.40 -5.53
C GLY A 236 10.32 -14.28 -5.21
N GLY A 237 9.34 -14.01 -6.08
CA GLY A 237 8.34 -12.96 -5.94
C GLY A 237 8.90 -11.54 -6.05
N LEU A 238 10.11 -11.28 -5.53
CA LEU A 238 10.78 -9.97 -5.53
C LEU A 238 9.87 -8.87 -4.95
N PHE A 239 9.51 -9.04 -3.69
CA PHE A 239 8.59 -8.15 -2.98
C PHE A 239 9.27 -6.86 -2.53
N SER A 240 8.64 -5.71 -2.77
CA SER A 240 9.11 -4.39 -2.33
C SER A 240 7.99 -3.61 -1.66
N ILE A 241 8.37 -2.71 -0.74
CA ILE A 241 7.47 -1.78 -0.05
C ILE A 241 7.90 -0.35 -0.29
N GLY A 242 6.95 0.57 -0.34
CA GLY A 242 7.22 2.00 -0.47
C GLY A 242 5.99 2.83 -0.13
N ASP A 243 6.07 4.12 -0.42
CA ASP A 243 4.95 5.05 -0.33
C ASP A 243 4.23 4.97 1.02
N PRO A 244 4.95 5.26 2.10
CA PRO A 244 4.42 5.13 3.45
C PRO A 244 3.58 6.34 3.83
N HIS A 245 2.37 6.07 4.31
CA HIS A 245 1.37 7.06 4.70
C HIS A 245 1.07 7.02 6.19
N VAL A 246 0.77 8.16 6.77
CA VAL A 246 0.26 8.26 8.15
C VAL A 246 -1.25 8.31 8.19
N SER A 247 -1.89 8.91 7.20
CA SER A 247 -3.34 8.92 7.05
C SER A 247 -3.74 9.22 5.61
N GLN A 248 -4.82 8.59 5.19
CA GLN A 248 -5.43 8.77 3.87
C GLN A 248 -6.93 8.62 3.99
N GLY A 249 -7.69 9.36 3.21
CA GLY A 249 -9.12 9.16 2.98
C GLY A 249 -9.34 8.25 1.77
N ASP A 250 -10.46 7.52 1.73
CA ASP A 250 -10.88 6.81 0.52
C ASP A 250 -11.06 7.82 -0.62
N GLY A 251 -10.44 7.54 -1.77
CA GLY A 251 -10.43 8.41 -2.95
C GLY A 251 -9.14 9.18 -3.19
N GLU A 252 -8.36 9.50 -2.16
CA GLU A 252 -7.08 10.22 -2.26
C GLU A 252 -7.11 11.49 -3.13
N ILE A 253 -8.18 12.24 -3.02
CA ILE A 253 -8.66 13.24 -3.98
C ILE A 253 -7.64 14.30 -4.37
N SER A 254 -6.76 14.72 -3.45
CA SER A 254 -5.79 15.80 -3.73
C SER A 254 -4.51 15.32 -4.42
N GLY A 255 -4.32 14.00 -4.57
CA GLY A 255 -3.16 13.43 -5.27
C GLY A 255 -2.13 12.78 -4.36
N THR A 256 -2.19 13.01 -3.04
CA THR A 256 -1.35 12.36 -2.02
C THR A 256 -2.12 12.16 -0.72
N ALA A 257 -1.63 11.27 0.11
CA ALA A 257 -2.05 11.09 1.50
C ALA A 257 -1.35 12.11 2.43
N ILE A 258 -1.23 11.80 3.73
CA ILE A 258 -0.20 12.38 4.59
C ILE A 258 1.03 11.48 4.47
N GLU A 259 1.93 11.88 3.59
CA GLU A 259 3.17 11.22 3.24
C GLU A 259 4.17 11.29 4.39
N SER A 260 4.65 10.15 4.89
CA SER A 260 5.62 10.13 5.97
C SER A 260 6.38 8.81 6.00
N SER A 261 7.69 8.85 6.25
CA SER A 261 8.49 7.63 6.34
C SER A 261 8.07 6.75 7.52
N LEU A 262 8.00 5.43 7.30
CA LEU A 262 7.60 4.43 8.29
C LEU A 262 8.68 3.39 8.54
N ASN A 263 8.71 2.85 9.76
CA ASN A 263 9.36 1.60 10.12
C ASN A 263 8.29 0.50 10.17
N CYS A 264 8.45 -0.54 9.36
CA CYS A 264 7.46 -1.58 9.18
C CYS A 264 8.01 -2.92 9.67
N LEU A 265 7.21 -3.66 10.46
CA LEU A 265 7.47 -5.06 10.78
C LEU A 265 6.40 -5.91 10.13
N PHE A 266 6.82 -6.88 9.32
CA PHE A 266 5.91 -7.82 8.66
C PHE A 266 6.53 -9.22 8.56
N GLN A 267 5.66 -10.22 8.37
CA GLN A 267 6.02 -11.61 8.12
C GLN A 267 5.61 -11.98 6.71
N ILE A 268 6.48 -12.68 5.97
CA ILE A 268 6.15 -13.20 4.65
C ILE A 268 6.07 -14.72 4.69
N ILE A 269 4.93 -15.26 4.27
CA ILE A 269 4.67 -16.70 4.20
C ILE A 269 4.40 -17.07 2.74
N LEU A 270 5.15 -18.04 2.25
CA LEU A 270 4.94 -18.63 0.93
C LEU A 270 3.73 -19.58 0.97
N ARG A 271 2.75 -19.34 0.13
CA ARG A 271 1.53 -20.15 0.01
C ARG A 271 1.48 -20.81 -1.36
N LYS A 272 1.59 -22.14 -1.35
CA LYS A 272 1.44 -23.01 -2.54
C LYS A 272 0.06 -23.68 -2.61
N ASP A 273 -0.71 -23.51 -1.56
CA ASP A 273 -2.02 -24.12 -1.34
C ASP A 273 -3.18 -23.15 -1.55
N PHE A 274 -2.88 -21.92 -1.95
CA PHE A 274 -3.84 -20.85 -2.13
C PHE A 274 -3.57 -20.10 -3.44
N ASP A 275 -4.60 -19.75 -4.19
CA ASP A 275 -4.53 -18.93 -5.40
C ASP A 275 -5.65 -17.91 -5.42
N PHE A 276 -5.31 -16.67 -5.77
CA PHE A 276 -6.25 -15.59 -6.01
C PHE A 276 -5.73 -14.70 -7.16
N PRO A 277 -6.61 -14.23 -8.08
CA PRO A 277 -6.16 -13.58 -9.31
C PRO A 277 -5.58 -12.18 -9.12
N SER A 278 -6.00 -11.45 -8.07
CA SER A 278 -5.64 -10.06 -7.80
C SER A 278 -5.13 -9.90 -6.36
N PRO A 279 -4.58 -8.74 -5.97
CA PRO A 279 -4.21 -8.48 -4.59
C PRO A 279 -5.42 -8.56 -3.65
N LEU A 280 -5.36 -9.48 -2.69
CA LEU A 280 -6.41 -9.69 -1.70
C LEU A 280 -5.97 -9.19 -0.34
N LEU A 281 -6.82 -8.41 0.32
CA LEU A 281 -6.59 -7.89 1.66
C LEU A 281 -7.50 -8.61 2.66
N GLU A 282 -6.91 -9.08 3.74
CA GLU A 282 -7.62 -9.64 4.89
C GLU A 282 -7.35 -8.77 6.11
N THR A 283 -8.43 -8.34 6.76
CA THR A 283 -8.37 -7.69 8.07
C THR A 283 -8.99 -8.63 9.12
N PRO A 284 -8.91 -8.33 10.43
CA PRO A 284 -9.59 -9.14 11.44
C PRO A 284 -11.08 -9.36 11.17
N LYS A 285 -11.75 -8.39 10.50
CA LYS A 285 -13.20 -8.43 10.28
C LYS A 285 -13.63 -8.63 8.82
N HIS A 286 -12.78 -8.30 7.85
CA HIS A 286 -13.20 -8.25 6.45
C HIS A 286 -12.23 -8.98 5.52
N TRP A 287 -12.76 -9.55 4.45
CA TRP A 287 -12.05 -9.73 3.20
C TRP A 287 -12.31 -8.52 2.32
N ILE A 288 -11.27 -8.05 1.63
CA ILE A 288 -11.34 -6.87 0.78
C ILE A 288 -10.63 -7.20 -0.53
N VAL A 289 -11.34 -7.07 -1.63
CA VAL A 289 -10.81 -7.22 -2.98
C VAL A 289 -10.61 -5.86 -3.63
N HIS A 290 -9.71 -5.79 -4.62
CA HIS A 290 -9.39 -4.57 -5.33
C HIS A 290 -9.58 -4.78 -6.83
N GLY A 291 -10.22 -3.83 -7.49
CA GLY A 291 -10.32 -3.79 -8.94
C GLY A 291 -9.80 -2.46 -9.47
N PHE A 292 -9.08 -2.54 -10.56
CA PHE A 292 -8.44 -1.41 -11.20
C PHE A 292 -8.99 -1.21 -12.62
N GLY A 293 -9.05 0.03 -13.09
CA GLY A 293 -9.58 0.34 -14.41
C GLY A 293 -9.17 1.74 -14.88
N GLU A 294 -9.36 2.00 -16.17
CA GLU A 294 -9.14 3.32 -16.78
C GLU A 294 -10.17 4.36 -16.31
N ASP A 295 -11.31 3.90 -15.81
CA ASP A 295 -12.34 4.69 -15.19
C ASP A 295 -12.97 3.94 -14.01
N LEU A 296 -13.83 4.62 -13.24
CA LEU A 296 -14.47 4.04 -12.06
C LEU A 296 -15.46 2.92 -12.40
N ASP A 297 -16.11 2.97 -13.56
CA ASP A 297 -17.05 1.93 -13.99
C ASP A 297 -16.32 0.63 -14.31
N ALA A 298 -15.18 0.71 -15.00
CA ALA A 298 -14.30 -0.43 -15.25
C ALA A 298 -13.71 -0.99 -13.95
N ALA A 299 -13.20 -0.11 -13.07
CA ALA A 299 -12.68 -0.51 -11.76
C ALA A 299 -13.76 -1.20 -10.91
N MET A 300 -14.96 -0.64 -10.83
CA MET A 300 -16.12 -1.21 -10.13
C MET A 300 -16.48 -2.58 -10.67
N LYS A 301 -16.52 -2.77 -11.99
CA LYS A 301 -16.80 -4.05 -12.63
C LYS A 301 -15.75 -5.10 -12.27
N ASN A 302 -14.46 -4.74 -12.35
CA ASN A 302 -13.36 -5.64 -12.01
C ASN A 302 -13.40 -6.04 -10.54
N THR A 303 -13.64 -5.09 -9.63
CA THR A 303 -13.83 -5.35 -8.19
C THR A 303 -15.01 -6.31 -7.95
N SER A 304 -16.11 -6.13 -8.68
CA SER A 304 -17.28 -7.01 -8.56
C SER A 304 -16.98 -8.44 -9.02
N LEU A 305 -16.19 -8.60 -10.07
CA LEU A 305 -15.76 -9.91 -10.56
C LEU A 305 -14.84 -10.60 -9.54
N ASP A 306 -13.93 -9.88 -8.92
CA ASP A 306 -13.04 -10.42 -7.89
C ASP A 306 -13.79 -10.78 -6.61
N MET A 307 -14.80 -9.98 -6.20
CA MET A 307 -15.67 -10.33 -5.07
C MET A 307 -16.53 -11.56 -5.40
N LEU A 308 -17.05 -11.66 -6.60
CA LEU A 308 -17.77 -12.85 -7.06
C LEU A 308 -16.88 -14.09 -7.04
N HIS A 309 -15.63 -13.97 -7.50
CA HIS A 309 -14.63 -15.03 -7.44
C HIS A 309 -14.35 -15.45 -5.99
N LEU A 310 -14.12 -14.49 -5.09
CA LEU A 310 -13.91 -14.76 -3.67
C LEU A 310 -15.06 -15.58 -3.07
N LEU A 311 -16.29 -15.14 -3.31
CA LEU A 311 -17.47 -15.75 -2.72
C LEU A 311 -17.79 -17.11 -3.34
N SER A 312 -17.57 -17.31 -4.65
CA SER A 312 -17.86 -18.58 -5.30
C SER A 312 -16.74 -19.61 -5.14
N GLU A 313 -15.49 -19.24 -5.39
CA GLU A 313 -14.39 -20.20 -5.44
C GLU A 313 -13.76 -20.44 -4.06
N GLN A 314 -13.69 -19.39 -3.23
CA GLN A 314 -13.04 -19.51 -1.92
C GLN A 314 -14.04 -19.81 -0.79
N VAL A 315 -15.22 -19.17 -0.80
CA VAL A 315 -16.28 -19.43 0.19
C VAL A 315 -17.12 -20.63 -0.20
N GLY A 316 -17.34 -20.89 -1.49
CA GLY A 316 -18.08 -22.04 -2.03
C GLY A 316 -19.57 -21.79 -2.23
N LEU A 317 -19.98 -20.53 -2.41
CA LEU A 317 -21.36 -20.19 -2.78
C LEU A 317 -21.60 -20.44 -4.27
N SER A 318 -22.87 -20.68 -4.66
CA SER A 318 -23.21 -20.62 -6.07
C SER A 318 -22.97 -19.19 -6.60
N LYS A 319 -22.65 -19.04 -7.90
CA LYS A 319 -22.48 -17.71 -8.49
C LYS A 319 -23.70 -16.81 -8.33
N ASN A 320 -24.90 -17.39 -8.41
CA ASN A 320 -26.16 -16.64 -8.23
C ASN A 320 -26.31 -16.16 -6.78
N ASP A 321 -26.04 -17.03 -5.80
CA ASP A 321 -26.10 -16.66 -4.38
C ASP A 321 -25.01 -15.64 -4.02
N ALA A 322 -23.79 -15.83 -4.53
CA ALA A 322 -22.69 -14.89 -4.35
C ALA A 322 -23.04 -13.51 -4.92
N TYR A 323 -23.60 -13.46 -6.14
CA TYR A 323 -24.00 -12.20 -6.75
C TYR A 323 -25.12 -11.50 -6.00
N SER A 324 -26.13 -12.26 -5.53
CA SER A 324 -27.19 -11.72 -4.68
C SER A 324 -26.65 -11.21 -3.35
N LEU A 325 -25.76 -11.98 -2.69
CA LEU A 325 -25.15 -11.59 -1.42
C LEU A 325 -24.32 -10.31 -1.54
N MET A 326 -23.58 -10.13 -2.62
CA MET A 326 -22.81 -8.91 -2.86
C MET A 326 -23.69 -7.66 -2.78
N SER A 327 -24.90 -7.72 -3.32
CA SER A 327 -25.82 -6.58 -3.38
C SER A 327 -26.35 -6.15 -1.99
N VAL A 328 -26.39 -7.07 -1.03
CA VAL A 328 -27.02 -6.83 0.28
C VAL A 328 -26.00 -6.78 1.43
N ALA A 329 -24.72 -7.14 1.16
CA ALA A 329 -23.75 -7.32 2.24
C ALA A 329 -22.31 -6.88 1.90
N ALA A 330 -21.97 -6.62 0.65
CA ALA A 330 -20.66 -6.11 0.29
C ALA A 330 -20.71 -4.58 0.13
N ASP A 331 -19.79 -3.88 0.80
CA ASP A 331 -19.63 -2.43 0.66
C ASP A 331 -18.54 -2.14 -0.37
N PHE A 332 -18.85 -1.30 -1.35
CA PHE A 332 -17.91 -0.84 -2.36
C PHE A 332 -17.48 0.60 -2.06
N GLY A 333 -16.19 0.91 -2.28
CA GLY A 333 -15.62 2.23 -2.07
C GLY A 333 -14.54 2.54 -3.10
N VAL A 334 -14.40 3.82 -3.42
CA VAL A 334 -13.30 4.31 -4.26
C VAL A 334 -12.02 4.30 -3.43
N THR A 335 -10.98 3.63 -3.93
CA THR A 335 -9.69 3.54 -3.24
C THR A 335 -8.87 4.80 -3.50
N GLN A 336 -8.63 5.11 -4.78
CA GLN A 336 -7.99 6.33 -5.26
C GLN A 336 -8.46 6.68 -6.69
N VAL A 337 -8.31 7.94 -7.08
CA VAL A 337 -8.70 8.48 -8.41
C VAL A 337 -7.57 9.29 -9.07
N VAL A 338 -6.32 9.11 -8.64
CA VAL A 338 -5.20 10.02 -8.97
C VAL A 338 -3.98 9.33 -9.57
N ASP A 339 -3.98 7.99 -9.74
CA ASP A 339 -2.81 7.21 -10.16
C ASP A 339 -2.83 6.76 -11.62
N GLY A 340 -3.61 7.44 -12.45
CA GLY A 340 -3.74 7.10 -13.89
C GLY A 340 -4.56 5.84 -14.15
N THR A 341 -4.48 4.84 -13.27
CA THR A 341 -5.38 3.67 -13.19
C THR A 341 -6.17 3.78 -11.91
N LEU A 342 -7.50 3.91 -12.02
CA LEU A 342 -8.37 4.14 -10.87
C LEU A 342 -8.62 2.87 -10.09
N GLY A 343 -8.78 3.00 -8.76
CA GLY A 343 -8.97 1.88 -7.85
C GLY A 343 -10.33 1.90 -7.15
N VAL A 344 -11.00 0.76 -7.15
CA VAL A 344 -12.19 0.49 -6.32
C VAL A 344 -11.89 -0.72 -5.45
N HIS A 345 -12.36 -0.70 -4.21
CA HIS A 345 -12.32 -1.87 -3.35
C HIS A 345 -13.72 -2.29 -2.94
N ALA A 346 -13.88 -3.59 -2.66
CA ALA A 346 -15.10 -4.12 -2.04
C ALA A 346 -14.74 -4.91 -0.80
N ARG A 347 -15.49 -4.68 0.28
CA ARG A 347 -15.29 -5.39 1.55
C ARG A 347 -16.54 -6.18 1.92
N ILE A 348 -16.32 -7.36 2.51
CA ILE A 348 -17.38 -8.18 3.08
C ILE A 348 -16.98 -8.69 4.47
N ASN A 349 -17.91 -8.65 5.42
CA ASN A 349 -17.63 -9.09 6.80
C ASN A 349 -17.49 -10.61 6.84
N ARG A 350 -16.37 -11.09 7.39
CA ARG A 350 -16.02 -12.51 7.51
C ARG A 350 -16.91 -13.24 8.51
N ASP A 351 -17.42 -12.55 9.52
CA ASP A 351 -18.25 -13.13 10.57
C ASP A 351 -19.63 -13.57 10.05
N MET A 352 -20.02 -13.15 8.84
CA MET A 352 -21.25 -13.62 8.19
C MET A 352 -21.16 -15.07 7.71
N PHE A 353 -19.96 -15.63 7.59
CA PHE A 353 -19.76 -16.96 7.06
C PHE A 353 -19.53 -17.95 8.20
N PRO A 354 -20.28 -19.08 8.25
CA PRO A 354 -20.08 -20.10 9.28
C PRO A 354 -18.68 -20.70 9.17
N ALA A 355 -18.06 -20.95 10.32
CA ALA A 355 -16.84 -21.74 10.35
C ALA A 355 -17.12 -23.11 9.71
N LYS A 356 -16.34 -23.54 8.71
CA LYS A 356 -16.45 -24.91 8.21
C LYS A 356 -16.10 -25.88 9.34
N GLY A 357 -17.08 -26.60 9.86
CA GLY A 357 -16.84 -27.61 10.88
C GLY A 357 -18.07 -28.09 11.67
N VAL A 358 -19.23 -27.49 11.47
CA VAL A 358 -20.47 -28.01 12.06
C VAL A 358 -21.44 -28.32 10.92
N ALA A 359 -21.35 -29.55 10.40
CA ALA A 359 -22.48 -30.12 9.70
C ALA A 359 -23.64 -30.12 10.75
N LYS A 360 -24.63 -29.28 10.56
CA LYS A 360 -25.91 -29.48 11.25
C LYS A 360 -26.48 -30.73 10.61
N ASP A 361 -26.65 -31.78 11.43
CA ASP A 361 -27.46 -32.93 11.06
C ASP A 361 -28.80 -32.42 10.51
N PRO A 362 -29.25 -32.94 9.36
CA PRO A 362 -30.58 -32.65 8.89
C PRO A 362 -31.58 -33.23 9.88
N GLN A 363 -32.37 -32.36 10.50
CA GLN A 363 -33.58 -32.81 11.22
C GLN A 363 -34.67 -33.19 10.21
#